data_5894a32e15195a6fe27f7fa3ad839371
#
_entry.id   5894a32e15195a6fe27f7fa3ad839371
#
_cell.length_a   1.000
_cell.length_b   1.000
_cell.length_c   1.000
_cell.angle_alpha   90.00
_cell.angle_beta   90.00
_cell.angle_gamma   90.00
#
_symmetry.space_group_name_H-M   'P 1'
#
loop_
_entity.id
_entity.type
_entity.pdbx_description
1 polymer ?
#
loop_
_entity_poly.entity_id
_entity_poly.type
_entity_poly.pdbx_seq_one_letter_code
_entity_poly.pdbx_strand_id
1 'polypeptide(L)'
;MYQIDQLKELAPAAFRTPEQGAERGVSKQYQFMTTAEIIDGLSGMGWNAHSATQQKSKKNPETTKHMIRFRHDDFGSLGVKGNIPEILFVNSHDRTCSLNFHVGIFRLICSNGLVVADTTFDKFRVRHMGTKFSEVKHMITDITKKLPTVFSAIDRFEHVILKDNAQEEFAMRAFAIRFPEYIDVKTNQVDYAKVQKNVNV
;
A
#
# COMPACT_ATOMS: atom_id res chain seq x y z
N MET A 1 -14.14 3.78 -11.54
CA MET A 1 -13.27 2.73 -12.15
C MET A 1 -12.59 3.32 -13.37
N TYR A 2 -11.28 3.22 -13.46
CA TYR A 2 -10.55 3.65 -14.67
C TYR A 2 -10.66 2.58 -15.74
N GLN A 3 -10.89 3.01 -16.98
CA GLN A 3 -10.76 2.13 -18.15
C GLN A 3 -9.29 1.76 -18.37
N ILE A 4 -9.00 0.60 -18.93
CA ILE A 4 -7.62 0.13 -19.17
C ILE A 4 -6.81 1.15 -19.97
N ASP A 5 -7.42 1.82 -20.94
CA ASP A 5 -6.73 2.82 -21.77
C ASP A 5 -6.32 4.06 -20.96
N GLN A 6 -7.13 4.50 -20.00
CA GLN A 6 -6.75 5.57 -19.07
C GLN A 6 -5.58 5.17 -18.16
N LEU A 7 -5.55 3.90 -17.73
CA LEU A 7 -4.41 3.39 -16.95
C LEU A 7 -3.13 3.32 -17.77
N LYS A 8 -3.23 2.97 -19.06
CA LYS A 8 -2.09 2.98 -20.00
C LYS A 8 -1.50 4.36 -20.20
N GLU A 9 -2.33 5.40 -20.24
CA GLU A 9 -1.89 6.77 -20.34
C GLU A 9 -1.16 7.24 -19.07
N LEU A 10 -1.68 6.86 -17.89
CA LEU A 10 -1.14 7.28 -16.60
C LEU A 10 0.14 6.51 -16.21
N ALA A 11 0.21 5.24 -16.55
CA ALA A 11 1.32 4.37 -16.20
C ALA A 11 1.64 3.37 -17.33
N PRO A 12 2.19 3.82 -18.47
CA PRO A 12 2.52 2.96 -19.61
C PRO A 12 3.48 1.81 -19.23
N ALA A 13 4.39 2.01 -18.28
CA ALA A 13 5.28 0.95 -17.80
C ALA A 13 4.54 -0.26 -17.21
N ALA A 14 3.34 -0.05 -16.69
CA ALA A 14 2.52 -1.15 -16.14
C ALA A 14 2.04 -2.15 -17.22
N PHE A 15 1.99 -1.71 -18.48
CA PHE A 15 1.45 -2.49 -19.61
C PHE A 15 2.53 -3.00 -20.56
N ARG A 16 3.80 -2.98 -20.10
CA ARG A 16 4.89 -3.57 -20.86
C ARG A 16 4.64 -5.05 -21.13
N THR A 17 4.90 -5.50 -22.35
CA THR A 17 4.74 -6.91 -22.75
C THR A 17 5.95 -7.75 -22.34
N PRO A 18 5.81 -9.09 -22.24
CA PRO A 18 6.93 -10.00 -21.97
C PRO A 18 8.09 -9.87 -22.96
N GLU A 19 7.79 -9.64 -24.23
CA GLU A 19 8.80 -9.48 -25.28
C GLU A 19 9.66 -8.23 -25.04
N GLN A 20 9.04 -7.14 -24.59
CA GLN A 20 9.72 -5.92 -24.17
C GLN A 20 10.42 -6.09 -22.82
N GLY A 21 9.90 -7.01 -21.99
CA GLY A 21 10.42 -7.32 -20.67
C GLY A 21 11.56 -8.34 -20.64
N ALA A 22 11.76 -9.11 -21.72
CA ALA A 22 12.81 -10.11 -21.83
C ALA A 22 14.18 -9.45 -22.01
N GLU A 23 14.71 -8.87 -20.95
CA GLU A 23 15.98 -8.19 -20.97
C GLU A 23 17.17 -9.16 -20.89
N ARG A 24 18.27 -8.82 -21.55
CA ARG A 24 19.53 -9.55 -21.45
C ARG A 24 20.04 -9.52 -20.00
N GLY A 25 20.50 -10.67 -19.51
CA GLY A 25 21.16 -10.80 -18.20
C GLY A 25 20.25 -11.07 -17.00
N VAL A 26 19.01 -11.54 -17.22
CA VAL A 26 18.20 -12.11 -16.14
C VAL A 26 18.55 -13.58 -15.90
N SER A 27 18.39 -14.05 -14.67
CA SER A 27 18.59 -15.46 -14.34
C SER A 27 17.52 -16.34 -15.00
N LYS A 28 17.83 -17.62 -15.21
CA LYS A 28 16.85 -18.61 -15.74
C LYS A 28 15.60 -18.76 -14.83
N GLN A 29 15.68 -18.31 -13.59
CA GLN A 29 14.59 -18.36 -12.61
C GLN A 29 13.71 -17.10 -12.64
N TYR A 30 14.10 -16.07 -13.39
CA TYR A 30 13.31 -14.85 -13.52
C TYR A 30 12.03 -15.15 -14.29
N GLN A 31 10.90 -14.85 -13.67
CA GLN A 31 9.59 -14.88 -14.31
C GLN A 31 9.06 -13.46 -14.44
N PHE A 32 8.87 -13.03 -15.68
CA PHE A 32 8.20 -11.79 -15.96
C PHE A 32 6.70 -11.96 -15.69
N MET A 33 6.19 -11.20 -14.74
CA MET A 33 4.75 -11.11 -14.46
C MET A 33 4.27 -9.74 -14.91
N THR A 34 3.37 -9.71 -15.86
CA THR A 34 2.83 -8.46 -16.37
C THR A 34 1.92 -7.82 -15.33
N THR A 35 1.95 -6.50 -15.24
CA THR A 35 1.01 -5.79 -14.38
C THR A 35 -0.44 -5.93 -14.89
N ALA A 36 -0.62 -6.13 -16.21
CA ALA A 36 -1.92 -6.43 -16.79
C ALA A 36 -2.54 -7.71 -16.21
N GLU A 37 -1.77 -8.79 -16.10
CA GLU A 37 -2.24 -10.05 -15.47
C GLU A 37 -2.64 -9.85 -14.01
N ILE A 38 -1.92 -8.99 -13.28
CA ILE A 38 -2.27 -8.62 -11.91
C ILE A 38 -3.59 -7.84 -11.87
N ILE A 39 -3.77 -6.87 -12.78
CA ILE A 39 -5.01 -6.08 -12.88
C ILE A 39 -6.19 -6.99 -13.16
N ASP A 40 -6.09 -7.84 -14.16
CA ASP A 40 -7.16 -8.77 -14.56
C ASP A 40 -7.49 -9.75 -13.42
N GLY A 41 -6.46 -10.30 -12.81
CA GLY A 41 -6.62 -11.22 -11.70
C GLY A 41 -7.27 -10.60 -10.47
N LEU A 42 -6.92 -9.37 -10.12
CA LEU A 42 -7.54 -8.62 -9.01
C LEU A 42 -8.96 -8.19 -9.36
N SER A 43 -9.22 -7.77 -10.59
CA SER A 43 -10.57 -7.44 -11.05
C SER A 43 -11.51 -8.64 -10.98
N GLY A 44 -11.04 -9.84 -11.32
CA GLY A 44 -11.79 -11.09 -11.14
C GLY A 44 -12.09 -11.46 -9.69
N MET A 45 -11.50 -10.74 -8.73
CA MET A 45 -11.75 -10.87 -7.28
C MET A 45 -12.52 -9.67 -6.71
N GLY A 46 -13.05 -8.78 -7.55
CA GLY A 46 -13.77 -7.57 -7.15
C GLY A 46 -12.87 -6.36 -6.83
N TRP A 47 -11.55 -6.49 -6.98
CA TRP A 47 -10.61 -5.39 -6.77
C TRP A 47 -10.33 -4.66 -8.08
N ASN A 48 -10.93 -3.51 -8.27
CA ASN A 48 -10.83 -2.74 -9.51
C ASN A 48 -9.82 -1.60 -9.41
N ALA A 49 -9.06 -1.40 -10.47
CA ALA A 49 -8.10 -0.31 -10.55
C ALA A 49 -8.81 1.04 -10.47
N HIS A 50 -8.38 1.87 -9.51
CA HIS A 50 -8.95 3.18 -9.21
C HIS A 50 -8.02 4.33 -9.59
N SER A 51 -6.72 4.14 -9.51
CA SER A 51 -5.75 5.11 -10.00
C SER A 51 -4.42 4.42 -10.33
N ALA A 52 -3.62 5.07 -11.18
CA ALA A 52 -2.27 4.65 -11.52
C ALA A 52 -1.32 5.85 -11.50
N THR A 53 -0.08 5.61 -11.11
CA THR A 53 1.01 6.59 -11.18
C THR A 53 2.28 5.90 -11.61
N GLN A 54 3.16 6.66 -12.27
CA GLN A 54 4.46 6.17 -12.73
C GLN A 54 5.55 7.15 -12.38
N GLN A 55 6.70 6.65 -11.97
CA GLN A 55 7.87 7.47 -11.75
C GLN A 55 8.37 8.06 -13.07
N LYS A 56 8.68 9.36 -13.10
CA LYS A 56 9.28 10.00 -14.26
C LYS A 56 10.72 9.52 -14.47
N SER A 57 11.03 9.05 -15.67
CA SER A 57 12.39 8.69 -16.08
C SER A 57 12.64 9.19 -17.50
N LYS A 58 13.80 9.83 -17.69
CA LYS A 58 14.23 10.25 -19.04
C LYS A 58 14.88 9.11 -19.84
N LYS A 59 15.49 8.13 -19.15
CA LYS A 59 16.25 7.06 -19.79
C LYS A 59 15.37 5.86 -20.19
N ASN A 60 14.51 5.42 -19.28
CA ASN A 60 13.71 4.19 -19.44
C ASN A 60 12.27 4.41 -18.96
N PRO A 61 11.46 5.22 -19.63
CA PRO A 61 10.10 5.52 -19.20
C PRO A 61 9.20 4.29 -19.17
N GLU A 62 9.51 3.28 -20.00
CA GLU A 62 8.69 2.06 -20.16
C GLU A 62 8.94 0.99 -19.08
N THR A 63 9.99 1.15 -18.27
CA THR A 63 10.36 0.14 -17.26
C THR A 63 10.33 0.67 -15.84
N THR A 64 10.03 1.94 -15.68
CA THR A 64 10.09 2.62 -14.40
C THR A 64 9.11 2.05 -13.39
N LYS A 65 9.40 2.36 -12.14
CA LYS A 65 8.53 2.04 -11.02
C LYS A 65 7.15 2.69 -11.21
N HIS A 66 6.12 1.87 -11.07
CA HIS A 66 4.72 2.27 -11.16
C HIS A 66 3.93 1.74 -9.98
N MET A 67 2.84 2.41 -9.69
CA MET A 67 1.92 2.06 -8.62
C MET A 67 0.50 2.08 -9.15
N ILE A 68 -0.27 1.05 -8.82
CA ILE A 68 -1.71 0.98 -9.10
C ILE A 68 -2.44 0.83 -7.78
N ARG A 69 -3.51 1.59 -7.62
CA ARG A 69 -4.41 1.53 -6.47
C ARG A 69 -5.67 0.81 -6.87
N PHE A 70 -6.05 -0.18 -6.07
CA PHE A 70 -7.27 -0.95 -6.28
C PHE A 70 -8.24 -0.71 -5.14
N ARG A 71 -9.52 -0.64 -5.48
CA ARG A 71 -10.66 -0.62 -4.54
C ARG A 71 -11.56 -1.79 -4.81
N HIS A 72 -12.13 -2.36 -3.76
CA HIS A 72 -13.08 -3.46 -3.88
C HIS A 72 -14.50 -2.92 -4.07
N ASP A 73 -15.28 -3.55 -4.93
CA ASP A 73 -16.65 -3.13 -5.24
C ASP A 73 -17.54 -3.13 -4.00
N ASP A 74 -17.46 -4.15 -3.18
CA ASP A 74 -18.32 -4.31 -1.99
C ASP A 74 -17.94 -3.36 -0.85
N PHE A 75 -16.68 -2.88 -0.80
CA PHE A 75 -16.19 -2.08 0.33
C PHE A 75 -16.17 -0.57 0.06
N GLY A 76 -16.49 -0.14 -1.15
CA GLY A 76 -16.59 1.28 -1.49
C GLY A 76 -17.68 2.02 -0.73
N SER A 77 -18.78 1.34 -0.40
CA SER A 77 -19.90 1.85 0.38
C SER A 77 -19.78 1.63 1.89
N LEU A 78 -18.90 0.70 2.31
CA LEU A 78 -18.64 0.41 3.73
C LEU A 78 -17.63 1.38 4.36
N GLY A 79 -17.11 2.32 3.57
CA GLY A 79 -16.15 3.31 4.04
C GLY A 79 -16.73 4.14 5.17
N VAL A 80 -16.34 3.85 6.40
CA VAL A 80 -16.68 4.66 7.57
C VAL A 80 -15.98 6.01 7.39
N LYS A 81 -16.77 7.09 7.24
CA LYS A 81 -16.27 8.47 7.06
C LYS A 81 -15.22 8.65 5.94
N GLY A 82 -15.38 7.94 4.83
CA GLY A 82 -14.46 8.06 3.69
C GLY A 82 -13.17 7.23 3.80
N ASN A 83 -13.05 6.39 4.82
CA ASN A 83 -11.95 5.43 4.95
C ASN A 83 -12.24 4.21 4.07
N ILE A 84 -11.71 4.21 2.85
CA ILE A 84 -11.90 3.12 1.89
C ILE A 84 -10.66 2.23 1.92
N PRO A 85 -10.83 0.88 2.05
CA PRO A 85 -9.70 -0.02 1.95
C PRO A 85 -9.18 -0.06 0.52
N GLU A 86 -7.88 -0.06 0.39
CA GLU A 86 -7.21 -0.12 -0.90
C GLU A 86 -6.09 -1.15 -0.88
N ILE A 87 -5.80 -1.71 -2.04
CA ILE A 87 -4.56 -2.39 -2.31
C ILE A 87 -3.68 -1.44 -3.11
N LEU A 88 -2.48 -1.14 -2.60
CA LEU A 88 -1.43 -0.50 -3.37
C LEU A 88 -0.54 -1.59 -3.94
N PHE A 89 -0.54 -1.72 -5.25
CA PHE A 89 0.39 -2.57 -5.99
C PHE A 89 1.51 -1.72 -6.54
N VAL A 90 2.76 -2.05 -6.19
CA VAL A 90 3.96 -1.37 -6.65
C VAL A 90 4.87 -2.35 -7.35
N ASN A 91 5.29 -2.03 -8.57
CA ASN A 91 6.17 -2.85 -9.39
C ASN A 91 7.14 -1.99 -10.21
N SER A 92 8.18 -2.61 -10.77
CA SER A 92 9.00 -2.05 -11.85
C SER A 92 9.48 -3.17 -12.77
N HIS A 93 9.72 -2.83 -14.02
CA HIS A 93 10.26 -3.78 -15.00
C HIS A 93 11.74 -3.57 -15.27
N ASP A 94 12.38 -2.64 -14.54
CA ASP A 94 13.83 -2.38 -14.54
C ASP A 94 14.59 -3.19 -13.47
N ARG A 95 13.93 -4.11 -12.80
CA ARG A 95 14.48 -4.98 -11.73
C ARG A 95 14.84 -4.25 -10.41
N THR A 96 14.54 -2.99 -10.29
CA THR A 96 14.82 -2.22 -9.06
C THR A 96 13.78 -2.46 -7.96
N CYS A 97 12.61 -3.02 -8.32
CA CYS A 97 11.52 -3.28 -7.38
C CYS A 97 10.93 -4.68 -7.59
N SER A 98 10.64 -5.36 -6.50
CA SER A 98 9.79 -6.56 -6.52
C SER A 98 8.32 -6.17 -6.61
N LEU A 99 7.44 -7.14 -6.88
CA LEU A 99 6.01 -6.94 -6.71
C LEU A 99 5.70 -6.73 -5.23
N ASN A 100 5.22 -5.56 -4.87
CA ASN A 100 4.83 -5.23 -3.50
C ASN A 100 3.34 -4.92 -3.46
N PHE A 101 2.66 -5.54 -2.52
CA PHE A 101 1.26 -5.31 -2.22
C PHE A 101 1.14 -4.78 -0.80
N HIS A 102 0.49 -3.66 -0.63
CA HIS A 102 0.16 -3.07 0.66
C HIS A 102 -1.34 -2.96 0.75
N VAL A 103 -1.93 -3.55 1.76
CA VAL A 103 -3.36 -3.52 1.98
C VAL A 103 -3.66 -2.69 3.22
N GLY A 104 -4.49 -1.69 3.07
CA GLY A 104 -4.76 -0.75 4.15
C GLY A 104 -5.72 0.36 3.74
N ILE A 105 -5.78 1.40 4.56
CA ILE A 105 -6.41 2.66 4.26
C ILE A 105 -5.32 3.65 3.90
N PHE A 106 -5.39 4.23 2.72
CA PHE A 106 -4.35 5.12 2.21
C PHE A 106 -4.91 6.48 1.83
N ARG A 107 -4.23 7.51 2.29
CA ARG A 107 -4.57 8.89 1.98
C ARG A 107 -3.62 9.46 0.93
N LEU A 108 -4.17 9.99 -0.15
CA LEU A 108 -3.38 10.74 -1.13
C LEU A 108 -3.07 12.12 -0.56
N ILE A 109 -1.78 12.45 -0.42
CA ILE A 109 -1.33 13.71 0.17
C ILE A 109 -1.13 14.78 -0.89
N CYS A 110 -0.68 14.42 -2.10
CA CYS A 110 -0.45 15.38 -3.17
C CYS A 110 -0.72 14.78 -4.56
N SER A 111 -0.90 15.65 -5.53
CA SER A 111 -1.11 15.29 -6.95
C SER A 111 0.05 14.52 -7.58
N ASN A 112 1.25 14.59 -6.99
CA ASN A 112 2.43 13.84 -7.45
C ASN A 112 2.42 12.36 -7.04
N GLY A 113 1.31 11.87 -6.44
CA GLY A 113 1.16 10.47 -6.09
C GLY A 113 1.80 10.06 -4.75
N LEU A 114 2.15 11.03 -3.90
CA LEU A 114 2.55 10.71 -2.53
C LEU A 114 1.35 10.16 -1.76
N VAL A 115 1.43 8.90 -1.37
CA VAL A 115 0.42 8.20 -0.59
C VAL A 115 0.99 7.89 0.78
N VAL A 116 0.26 8.28 1.81
CA VAL A 116 0.59 7.94 3.19
C VAL A 116 -0.41 6.90 3.68
N ALA A 117 0.11 5.83 4.29
CA ALA A 117 -0.73 4.85 4.94
C ALA A 117 -1.36 5.47 6.18
N ASP A 118 -2.67 5.55 6.20
CA ASP A 118 -3.43 5.88 7.41
C ASP A 118 -3.41 4.66 8.33
N THR A 119 -3.70 3.49 7.75
CA THR A 119 -3.58 2.20 8.43
C THR A 119 -3.15 1.13 7.41
N THR A 120 -2.12 0.37 7.72
CA THR A 120 -1.71 -0.79 6.93
C THR A 120 -2.18 -2.06 7.64
N PHE A 121 -3.04 -2.84 6.99
CA PHE A 121 -3.56 -4.10 7.52
C PHE A 121 -2.60 -5.25 7.27
N ASP A 122 -2.01 -5.25 6.07
CA ASP A 122 -1.05 -6.28 5.66
C ASP A 122 -0.09 -5.75 4.59
N LYS A 123 1.06 -6.40 4.49
CA LYS A 123 2.09 -6.06 3.52
C LYS A 123 2.81 -7.32 3.08
N PHE A 124 2.80 -7.61 1.80
CA PHE A 124 3.56 -8.74 1.29
C PHE A 124 4.34 -8.38 0.03
N ARG A 125 5.45 -9.07 -0.12
CA ARG A 125 6.41 -8.87 -1.19
C ARG A 125 6.61 -10.18 -1.95
N VAL A 126 6.42 -10.11 -3.25
CA VAL A 126 6.60 -11.24 -4.16
C VAL A 126 7.84 -11.00 -5.02
N ARG A 127 8.72 -11.99 -5.09
CA ARG A 127 9.91 -11.91 -5.95
C ARG A 127 9.53 -12.33 -7.38
N HIS A 128 10.23 -11.76 -8.38
CA HIS A 128 10.13 -12.18 -9.78
C HIS A 128 10.83 -13.53 -10.04
N MET A 129 10.75 -14.49 -9.12
CA MET A 129 11.44 -15.77 -9.18
C MET A 129 10.50 -16.88 -8.74
N GLY A 130 9.94 -17.59 -9.74
CA GLY A 130 9.15 -18.81 -9.48
C GLY A 130 7.81 -18.64 -8.77
N THR A 131 7.41 -17.42 -8.40
CA THR A 131 6.13 -17.19 -7.74
C THR A 131 5.00 -17.20 -8.75
N LYS A 132 4.00 -18.02 -8.51
CA LYS A 132 2.80 -18.09 -9.34
C LYS A 132 1.78 -17.04 -8.89
N PHE A 133 1.02 -16.48 -9.83
CA PHE A 133 -0.08 -15.56 -9.50
C PHE A 133 -1.11 -16.19 -8.53
N SER A 134 -1.24 -17.51 -8.53
CA SER A 134 -2.09 -18.23 -7.57
C SER A 134 -1.74 -17.96 -6.11
N GLU A 135 -0.47 -17.75 -5.77
CA GLU A 135 -0.04 -17.42 -4.40
C GLU A 135 -0.47 -16.00 -4.03
N VAL A 136 -0.32 -15.05 -4.96
CA VAL A 136 -0.83 -13.68 -4.81
C VAL A 136 -2.35 -13.70 -4.60
N LYS A 137 -3.07 -14.47 -5.41
CA LYS A 137 -4.52 -14.63 -5.31
C LYS A 137 -4.95 -15.16 -3.94
N HIS A 138 -4.26 -16.16 -3.40
CA HIS A 138 -4.53 -16.69 -2.07
C HIS A 138 -4.38 -15.62 -0.99
N MET A 139 -3.25 -14.91 -0.97
CA MET A 139 -2.98 -13.84 0.01
C MET A 139 -4.06 -12.74 -0.05
N ILE A 140 -4.41 -12.28 -1.25
CA ILE A 140 -5.46 -11.26 -1.44
C ILE A 140 -6.82 -11.77 -0.96
N THR A 141 -7.17 -13.03 -1.27
CA THR A 141 -8.43 -13.64 -0.80
C THR A 141 -8.51 -13.67 0.73
N ASP A 142 -7.43 -14.05 1.40
CA ASP A 142 -7.40 -14.14 2.86
C ASP A 142 -7.52 -12.76 3.52
N ILE A 143 -6.89 -11.74 2.92
CA ILE A 143 -7.02 -10.36 3.39
C ILE A 143 -8.45 -9.86 3.17
N THR A 144 -9.01 -10.08 1.98
CA THR A 144 -10.38 -9.66 1.64
C THR A 144 -11.40 -10.21 2.64
N LYS A 145 -11.25 -11.49 3.06
CA LYS A 145 -12.11 -12.11 4.08
C LYS A 145 -11.98 -11.45 5.47
N LYS A 146 -10.85 -10.86 5.80
CA LYS A 146 -10.61 -10.20 7.10
C LYS A 146 -11.16 -8.76 7.14
N LEU A 147 -11.33 -8.11 6.00
CA LEU A 147 -11.74 -6.71 5.93
C LEU A 147 -13.04 -6.38 6.68
N PRO A 148 -14.13 -7.18 6.60
CA PRO A 148 -15.35 -6.89 7.35
C PRO A 148 -15.13 -6.79 8.87
N THR A 149 -14.26 -7.65 9.42
CA THR A 149 -13.90 -7.60 10.84
C THR A 149 -13.12 -6.33 11.18
N VAL A 150 -12.22 -5.89 10.30
CA VAL A 150 -11.46 -4.65 10.46
C VAL A 150 -12.38 -3.45 10.44
N PHE A 151 -13.33 -3.38 9.49
CA PHE A 151 -14.31 -2.29 9.43
C PHE A 151 -15.21 -2.23 10.66
N SER A 152 -15.69 -3.38 11.11
CA SER A 152 -16.48 -3.46 12.35
C SER A 152 -15.68 -2.97 13.56
N ALA A 153 -14.36 -3.17 13.60
CA ALA A 153 -13.51 -2.63 14.65
C ALA A 153 -13.35 -1.10 14.53
N ILE A 154 -13.11 -0.59 13.32
CA ILE A 154 -13.00 0.86 13.06
C ILE A 154 -14.30 1.57 13.45
N ASP A 155 -15.45 1.05 13.02
CA ASP A 155 -16.76 1.60 13.37
C ASP A 155 -16.95 1.67 14.90
N ARG A 156 -16.60 0.61 15.61
CA ARG A 156 -16.64 0.62 17.08
C ARG A 156 -15.73 1.67 17.69
N PHE A 157 -14.53 1.84 17.18
CA PHE A 157 -13.59 2.85 17.69
C PHE A 157 -14.09 4.28 17.48
N GLU A 158 -14.79 4.56 16.40
CA GLU A 158 -15.37 5.88 16.14
C GLU A 158 -16.44 6.30 17.16
N HIS A 159 -17.09 5.32 17.80
CA HIS A 159 -18.10 5.57 18.83
C HIS A 159 -17.51 5.62 20.27
N VAL A 160 -16.20 5.39 20.41
CA VAL A 160 -15.54 5.48 21.73
C VAL A 160 -15.28 6.94 22.08
N ILE A 161 -15.88 7.41 23.16
CA ILE A 161 -15.62 8.72 23.76
C ILE A 161 -14.65 8.51 24.91
N LEU A 162 -13.43 8.99 24.77
CA LEU A 162 -12.42 8.95 25.83
C LEU A 162 -12.63 10.14 26.79
N LYS A 163 -12.61 9.87 28.09
CA LYS A 163 -12.52 10.91 29.13
C LYS A 163 -11.10 11.49 29.18
N ASP A 164 -10.94 12.67 29.76
CA ASP A 164 -9.67 13.44 29.73
C ASP A 164 -8.45 12.61 30.12
N ASN A 165 -8.51 11.89 31.24
CA ASN A 165 -7.41 11.03 31.68
C ASN A 165 -7.12 9.85 30.71
N ALA A 166 -8.15 9.31 30.09
CA ALA A 166 -7.98 8.24 29.08
C ALA A 166 -7.46 8.80 27.75
N GLN A 167 -7.78 10.05 27.41
CA GLN A 167 -7.21 10.73 26.23
C GLN A 167 -5.71 10.93 26.40
N GLU A 168 -5.28 11.40 27.57
CA GLU A 168 -3.86 11.59 27.88
C GLU A 168 -3.09 10.26 27.82
N GLU A 169 -3.61 9.22 28.48
CA GLU A 169 -3.00 7.88 28.45
C GLU A 169 -2.92 7.33 27.03
N PHE A 170 -3.98 7.48 26.23
CA PHE A 170 -4.00 7.06 24.83
C PHE A 170 -2.96 7.82 23.99
N ALA A 171 -2.89 9.15 24.17
CA ALA A 171 -1.91 9.99 23.46
C ALA A 171 -0.47 9.59 23.82
N MET A 172 -0.19 9.32 25.09
CA MET A 172 1.13 8.86 25.56
C MET A 172 1.51 7.51 24.97
N ARG A 173 0.58 6.55 24.95
CA ARG A 173 0.83 5.23 24.33
C ARG A 173 1.04 5.34 22.83
N ALA A 174 0.25 6.15 22.14
CA ALA A 174 0.41 6.39 20.71
C ALA A 174 1.75 7.07 20.41
N PHE A 175 2.16 8.04 21.23
CA PHE A 175 3.46 8.69 21.13
C PHE A 175 4.61 7.68 21.31
N ALA A 176 4.54 6.81 22.30
CA ALA A 176 5.57 5.81 22.57
C ALA A 176 5.73 4.81 21.41
N ILE A 177 4.63 4.42 20.75
CA ILE A 177 4.67 3.55 19.57
C ILE A 177 5.27 4.28 18.36
N ARG A 178 4.92 5.54 18.16
CA ARG A 178 5.31 6.32 16.98
C ARG A 178 6.74 6.86 17.07
N PHE A 179 7.18 7.16 18.26
CA PHE A 179 8.45 7.81 18.56
C PHE A 179 9.18 7.10 19.71
N PRO A 180 9.54 5.81 19.56
CA PRO A 180 10.17 5.03 20.62
C PRO A 180 11.52 5.61 21.07
N GLU A 181 12.19 6.37 20.21
CA GLU A 181 13.45 7.05 20.52
C GLU A 181 13.36 8.14 21.61
N TYR A 182 12.15 8.64 21.89
CA TYR A 182 11.90 9.62 22.95
C TYR A 182 11.40 9.00 24.25
N ILE A 183 11.34 7.69 24.32
CA ILE A 183 10.95 6.98 25.54
C ILE A 183 12.21 6.58 26.31
N ASP A 184 12.26 6.95 27.58
CA ASP A 184 13.29 6.46 28.48
C ASP A 184 13.08 4.97 28.76
N VAL A 185 14.07 4.13 28.42
CA VAL A 185 13.97 2.67 28.52
C VAL A 185 13.86 2.20 29.98
N LYS A 186 14.34 2.98 30.94
CA LYS A 186 14.33 2.63 32.36
C LYS A 186 13.00 2.97 33.04
N THR A 187 12.46 4.13 32.72
CA THR A 187 11.24 4.65 33.36
C THR A 187 9.98 4.40 32.54
N ASN A 188 10.13 4.03 31.25
CA ASN A 188 9.06 3.91 30.27
C ASN A 188 8.21 5.20 30.14
N GLN A 189 8.83 6.35 30.37
CA GLN A 189 8.22 7.68 30.26
C GLN A 189 8.84 8.48 29.13
N VAL A 190 8.16 9.55 28.70
CA VAL A 190 8.69 10.44 27.66
C VAL A 190 9.87 11.23 28.21
N ASP A 191 10.99 11.17 27.52
CA ASP A 191 12.15 12.03 27.76
C ASP A 191 11.91 13.42 27.14
N TYR A 192 11.29 14.30 27.91
CA TYR A 192 10.96 15.66 27.49
C TYR A 192 12.21 16.48 27.13
N ALA A 193 13.34 16.25 27.78
CA ALA A 193 14.58 16.94 27.47
C ALA A 193 15.07 16.60 26.06
N LYS A 194 14.94 15.33 25.67
CA LYS A 194 15.26 14.86 24.33
C LYS A 194 14.28 15.37 23.26
N VAL A 195 12.98 15.45 23.60
CA VAL A 195 11.97 16.04 22.72
C VAL A 195 12.27 17.50 22.45
N GLN A 196 12.49 18.30 23.50
CA GLN A 196 12.77 19.74 23.38
C GLN A 196 14.03 20.03 22.56
N LYS A 197 15.07 19.22 22.70
CA LYS A 197 16.32 19.39 21.95
C LYS A 197 16.14 19.21 20.43
N ASN A 198 15.16 18.43 20.00
CA ASN A 198 14.90 18.14 18.57
C ASN A 198 13.79 19.00 17.95
N VAL A 199 13.00 19.70 18.75
CA VAL A 199 11.95 20.63 18.26
C VAL A 199 12.50 22.04 18.05
N ASN A 200 13.64 22.39 18.63
CA ASN A 200 14.27 23.72 18.53
C ASN A 200 15.35 23.80 17.42
N VAL A 201 15.19 23.03 16.32
CA VAL A 201 16.07 23.14 15.13
C VAL A 201 15.33 23.80 13.99
#